data_89a90da2563019e1bda6b72317c3a4b3
#
_entry.id   89a90da2563019e1bda6b72317c3a4b3
#
_cell.length_a   1.000
_cell.length_b   1.000
_cell.length_c   1.000
_cell.angle_alpha   90.00
_cell.angle_beta   90.00
_cell.angle_gamma   90.00
#
_symmetry.space_group_name_H-M   'P 1'
#
loop_
_entity.id
_entity.type
_entity.pdbx_description
1 polymer ?
#
loop_
_entity_poly.entity_id
_entity_poly.type
_entity_poly.pdbx_seq_one_letter_code
_entity_poly.pdbx_strand_id
1 'polypeptide(L)'
;EKYKVRRYGFHGTSHSFVSARAIELLGLDPENSKVIVCHLGNGASISAVKNGKSVDTSMGLTPLEGLVMGTRSGDIDPAIIEYLAHNMGKSLEEIMNLLNKESGVYGLSGISSDFRDLENAAAEGNEKAQLAQDVFGYRVAKYIGAYTAAMNGVDAIVFTAGLGENNNIMREYICSYLGYLGVSIDQKENAIRSEEKVVSTADSKVKVMVVPTNEELAIARETVKLIG
;
A
#
# COMPACT_ATOMS: atom_id res chain seq x y z
N GLU A 1 -3.96 9.83 25.34
CA GLU A 1 -5.29 9.55 25.95
C GLU A 1 -6.16 10.79 26.07
N LYS A 2 -5.63 11.92 26.59
CA LYS A 2 -6.38 13.18 26.83
C LYS A 2 -7.17 13.66 25.61
N TYR A 3 -6.60 13.55 24.42
CA TYR A 3 -7.19 14.03 23.17
C TYR A 3 -7.81 12.91 22.34
N LYS A 4 -7.83 11.66 22.83
CA LYS A 4 -8.35 10.47 22.15
C LYS A 4 -7.74 10.25 20.75
N VAL A 5 -6.50 10.72 20.53
CA VAL A 5 -5.76 10.48 19.28
C VAL A 5 -5.26 9.05 19.28
N ARG A 6 -5.56 8.31 18.22
CA ARG A 6 -5.12 6.93 18.02
C ARG A 6 -4.96 6.65 16.53
N ARG A 7 -4.24 5.58 16.19
CA ARG A 7 -4.19 5.04 14.85
C ARG A 7 -5.49 4.28 14.58
N TYR A 8 -6.31 4.77 13.65
CA TYR A 8 -7.53 4.09 13.22
C TYR A 8 -7.26 3.17 12.04
N GLY A 9 -6.41 3.60 11.11
CA GLY A 9 -6.23 2.93 9.83
C GLY A 9 -7.43 3.13 8.89
N PHE A 10 -7.22 2.82 7.62
CA PHE A 10 -8.25 2.94 6.59
C PHE A 10 -8.13 1.76 5.62
N HIS A 11 -9.08 1.63 4.69
CA HIS A 11 -9.25 0.49 3.79
C HIS A 11 -9.47 -0.85 4.54
N GLY A 12 -10.02 -0.79 5.76
CA GLY A 12 -10.17 -1.96 6.63
C GLY A 12 -10.97 -3.09 6.01
N THR A 13 -12.06 -2.78 5.29
CA THR A 13 -12.88 -3.77 4.57
C THR A 13 -12.03 -4.50 3.52
N SER A 14 -11.26 -3.77 2.72
CA SER A 14 -10.36 -4.35 1.72
C SER A 14 -9.25 -5.18 2.38
N HIS A 15 -8.55 -4.66 3.40
CA HIS A 15 -7.50 -5.39 4.10
C HIS A 15 -8.00 -6.70 4.72
N SER A 16 -9.17 -6.68 5.35
CA SER A 16 -9.79 -7.87 5.94
C SER A 16 -10.16 -8.91 4.88
N PHE A 17 -10.86 -8.48 3.81
CA PHE A 17 -11.26 -9.36 2.72
C PHE A 17 -10.04 -10.01 2.04
N VAL A 18 -9.07 -9.19 1.63
CA VAL A 18 -7.89 -9.63 0.87
C VAL A 18 -6.99 -10.55 1.70
N SER A 19 -6.77 -10.24 2.98
CA SER A 19 -5.95 -11.10 3.84
C SER A 19 -6.61 -12.47 4.08
N ALA A 20 -7.92 -12.50 4.36
CA ALA A 20 -8.64 -13.75 4.53
C ALA A 20 -8.63 -14.60 3.25
N ARG A 21 -8.83 -13.95 2.09
CA ARG A 21 -8.78 -14.63 0.79
C ARG A 21 -7.40 -15.18 0.47
N ALA A 22 -6.34 -14.43 0.77
CA ALA A 22 -4.96 -14.89 0.56
C ALA A 22 -4.61 -16.09 1.44
N ILE A 23 -5.02 -16.08 2.72
CA ILE A 23 -4.85 -17.21 3.64
C ILE A 23 -5.52 -18.46 3.07
N GLU A 24 -6.76 -18.35 2.59
CA GLU A 24 -7.52 -19.44 1.97
C GLU A 24 -6.82 -19.98 0.73
N LEU A 25 -6.47 -19.09 -0.23
CA LEU A 25 -5.87 -19.48 -1.51
C LEU A 25 -4.49 -20.13 -1.38
N LEU A 26 -3.72 -19.70 -0.37
CA LEU A 26 -2.39 -20.25 -0.10
C LEU A 26 -2.42 -21.47 0.83
N GLY A 27 -3.59 -21.83 1.36
CA GLY A 27 -3.72 -22.92 2.33
C GLY A 27 -2.95 -22.67 3.63
N LEU A 28 -2.81 -21.41 4.05
CA LEU A 28 -2.14 -21.06 5.30
C LEU A 28 -3.07 -21.35 6.49
N ASP A 29 -2.46 -21.68 7.63
CA ASP A 29 -3.19 -21.79 8.89
C ASP A 29 -3.62 -20.40 9.37
N PRO A 30 -4.94 -20.11 9.48
CA PRO A 30 -5.41 -18.81 9.94
C PRO A 30 -4.90 -18.40 11.33
N GLU A 31 -4.66 -19.38 12.22
CA GLU A 31 -4.19 -19.14 13.58
C GLU A 31 -2.66 -19.01 13.67
N ASN A 32 -1.94 -19.25 12.56
CA ASN A 32 -0.48 -19.15 12.50
C ASN A 32 -0.02 -18.60 11.16
N SER A 33 -0.56 -17.44 10.77
CA SER A 33 -0.24 -16.79 9.49
C SER A 33 0.24 -15.35 9.68
N LYS A 34 1.07 -14.87 8.75
CA LYS A 34 1.62 -13.51 8.70
C LYS A 34 1.50 -12.98 7.27
N VAL A 35 0.52 -12.15 7.04
CA VAL A 35 0.20 -11.61 5.71
C VAL A 35 0.35 -10.10 5.72
N ILE A 36 1.03 -9.56 4.73
CA ILE A 36 1.09 -8.12 4.47
C ILE A 36 0.21 -7.82 3.27
N VAL A 37 -0.79 -6.96 3.46
CA VAL A 37 -1.69 -6.51 2.39
C VAL A 37 -1.30 -5.11 1.95
N CYS A 38 -0.95 -4.96 0.68
CA CYS A 38 -0.62 -3.71 0.02
C CYS A 38 -1.82 -3.24 -0.82
N HIS A 39 -2.68 -2.41 -0.25
CA HIS A 39 -3.78 -1.76 -0.95
C HIS A 39 -3.24 -0.50 -1.64
N LEU A 40 -2.96 -0.60 -2.94
CA LEU A 40 -2.30 0.44 -3.71
C LEU A 40 -3.26 1.01 -4.76
N GLY A 41 -3.88 2.13 -4.42
CA GLY A 41 -4.73 2.94 -5.28
C GLY A 41 -4.29 4.40 -5.25
N ASN A 42 -5.17 5.33 -5.64
CA ASN A 42 -4.92 6.77 -5.47
C ASN A 42 -4.74 7.14 -3.98
N GLY A 43 -5.55 6.56 -3.08
CA GLY A 43 -5.19 6.39 -1.67
C GLY A 43 -4.52 5.02 -1.50
N ALA A 44 -3.42 4.96 -0.75
CA ALA A 44 -2.67 3.74 -0.57
C ALA A 44 -2.37 3.47 0.90
N SER A 45 -2.50 2.21 1.32
CA SER A 45 -2.14 1.78 2.67
C SER A 45 -1.63 0.34 2.70
N ILE A 46 -0.86 0.03 3.72
CA ILE A 46 -0.38 -1.32 4.00
C ILE A 46 -0.88 -1.75 5.37
N SER A 47 -1.27 -3.01 5.51
CA SER A 47 -1.64 -3.61 6.79
C SER A 47 -0.82 -4.87 7.05
N ALA A 48 -0.36 -5.01 8.30
CA ALA A 48 0.24 -6.22 8.83
C ALA A 48 -0.86 -7.06 9.50
N VAL A 49 -1.10 -8.23 8.96
CA VAL A 49 -2.14 -9.16 9.46
C VAL A 49 -1.46 -10.41 10.00
N LYS A 50 -1.56 -10.61 11.32
CA LYS A 50 -1.02 -11.79 12.00
C LYS A 50 -2.17 -12.59 12.59
N ASN A 51 -2.22 -13.88 12.24
CA ASN A 51 -3.25 -14.79 12.74
C ASN A 51 -4.68 -14.26 12.46
N GLY A 52 -4.90 -13.79 11.22
CA GLY A 52 -6.18 -13.23 10.80
C GLY A 52 -6.55 -11.85 11.41
N LYS A 53 -5.67 -11.23 12.20
CA LYS A 53 -5.93 -9.96 12.88
C LYS A 53 -4.93 -8.90 12.46
N SER A 54 -5.41 -7.70 12.14
CA SER A 54 -4.53 -6.56 11.89
C SER A 54 -3.77 -6.20 13.17
N VAL A 55 -2.44 -6.19 13.11
CA VAL A 55 -1.56 -5.81 14.21
C VAL A 55 -0.89 -4.45 14.00
N ASP A 56 -0.84 -3.99 12.73
CA ASP A 56 -0.38 -2.64 12.38
C ASP A 56 -0.94 -2.22 11.01
N THR A 57 -0.98 -0.90 10.75
CA THR A 57 -1.40 -0.33 9.48
C THR A 57 -0.74 1.02 9.24
N SER A 58 -0.52 1.39 7.99
CA SER A 58 0.24 2.58 7.62
C SER A 58 -0.52 3.90 7.77
N MET A 59 -1.83 3.92 7.61
CA MET A 59 -2.63 5.11 7.86
C MET A 59 -2.92 5.28 9.35
N GLY A 60 -2.97 6.52 9.82
CA GLY A 60 -3.03 6.87 11.23
C GLY A 60 -4.38 7.29 11.76
N LEU A 61 -4.41 8.45 12.43
CA LEU A 61 -5.66 9.13 12.83
C LEU A 61 -6.49 9.53 11.61
N THR A 62 -5.80 9.90 10.54
CA THR A 62 -6.38 10.29 9.25
C THR A 62 -5.72 9.46 8.13
N PRO A 63 -6.28 9.47 6.92
CA PRO A 63 -5.67 8.77 5.78
C PRO A 63 -4.50 9.55 5.15
N LEU A 64 -3.85 10.47 5.87
CA LEU A 64 -2.69 11.24 5.40
C LEU A 64 -1.37 10.56 5.75
N GLU A 65 -1.24 9.97 6.95
CA GLU A 65 -0.04 9.24 7.41
C GLU A 65 0.21 8.01 6.53
N GLY A 66 1.47 7.63 6.39
CA GLY A 66 1.88 6.37 5.76
C GLY A 66 2.60 6.54 4.44
N LEU A 67 2.13 5.84 3.42
CA LEU A 67 2.72 5.85 2.08
C LEU A 67 2.62 7.23 1.43
N VAL A 68 3.55 7.53 0.54
CA VAL A 68 3.35 8.52 -0.51
C VAL A 68 2.18 8.01 -1.38
N MET A 69 1.22 8.87 -1.68
CA MET A 69 0.00 8.48 -2.40
C MET A 69 -0.16 9.33 -3.68
N GLY A 70 -1.29 9.26 -4.34
CA GLY A 70 -1.54 10.07 -5.53
C GLY A 70 -1.30 11.57 -5.30
N THR A 71 -1.97 12.13 -4.29
CA THR A 71 -1.84 13.56 -3.93
C THR A 71 -1.43 13.80 -2.48
N ARG A 72 -1.45 12.77 -1.62
CA ARG A 72 -1.12 12.88 -0.20
C ARG A 72 0.36 12.63 0.02
N SER A 73 0.96 13.43 0.92
CA SER A 73 2.40 13.34 1.23
C SER A 73 2.82 12.00 1.85
N GLY A 74 1.95 11.36 2.63
CA GLY A 74 2.38 10.31 3.56
C GLY A 74 3.23 10.87 4.69
N ASP A 75 4.12 10.05 5.24
CA ASP A 75 4.99 10.42 6.35
C ASP A 75 5.96 11.54 5.96
N ILE A 76 6.00 12.56 6.81
CA ILE A 76 6.95 13.68 6.74
C ILE A 76 7.55 13.94 8.11
N ASP A 77 8.63 14.70 8.16
CA ASP A 77 9.09 15.32 9.41
C ASP A 77 8.04 16.36 9.86
N PRO A 78 7.47 16.23 11.07
CA PRO A 78 6.47 17.18 11.59
C PRO A 78 6.94 18.64 11.61
N ALA A 79 8.25 18.89 11.75
CA ALA A 79 8.82 20.24 11.74
C ALA A 79 8.66 20.95 10.38
N ILE A 80 8.42 20.20 9.30
CA ILE A 80 8.11 20.77 7.98
C ILE A 80 6.86 21.65 8.02
N ILE A 81 5.88 21.33 8.87
CA ILE A 81 4.64 22.13 9.01
C ILE A 81 4.98 23.54 9.51
N GLU A 82 5.79 23.63 10.56
CA GLU A 82 6.24 24.91 11.11
C GLU A 82 7.12 25.68 10.09
N TYR A 83 8.05 24.97 9.45
CA TYR A 83 8.91 25.55 8.43
C TYR A 83 8.12 26.18 7.28
N LEU A 84 7.12 25.49 6.76
CA LEU A 84 6.24 25.99 5.70
C LEU A 84 5.39 27.17 6.15
N ALA A 85 4.85 27.13 7.38
CA ALA A 85 4.11 28.25 7.94
C ALA A 85 4.95 29.52 8.00
N HIS A 86 6.17 29.43 8.51
CA HIS A 86 7.07 30.59 8.64
C HIS A 86 7.60 31.09 7.29
N ASN A 87 8.02 30.19 6.39
CA ASN A 87 8.70 30.60 5.15
C ASN A 87 7.74 30.91 4.00
N MET A 88 6.54 30.33 4.01
CA MET A 88 5.52 30.56 2.97
C MET A 88 4.39 31.46 3.43
N GLY A 89 4.34 31.84 4.71
CA GLY A 89 3.25 32.63 5.28
C GLY A 89 1.87 31.96 5.20
N LYS A 90 1.84 30.63 5.10
CA LYS A 90 0.61 29.85 4.97
C LYS A 90 -0.01 29.55 6.33
N SER A 91 -1.33 29.58 6.37
CA SER A 91 -2.08 29.05 7.50
C SER A 91 -1.94 27.54 7.63
N LEU A 92 -2.23 26.99 8.82
CA LEU A 92 -2.26 25.55 9.03
C LEU A 92 -3.23 24.83 8.06
N GLU A 93 -4.38 25.44 7.78
CA GLU A 93 -5.36 24.88 6.85
C GLU A 93 -4.81 24.78 5.42
N GLU A 94 -4.11 25.80 4.94
CA GLU A 94 -3.48 25.79 3.62
C GLU A 94 -2.37 24.75 3.54
N ILE A 95 -1.57 24.59 4.61
CA ILE A 95 -0.52 23.55 4.67
C ILE A 95 -1.15 22.16 4.68
N MET A 96 -2.20 21.94 5.45
CA MET A 96 -2.91 20.66 5.45
C MET A 96 -3.56 20.36 4.09
N ASN A 97 -4.07 21.37 3.38
CA ASN A 97 -4.53 21.19 2.01
C ASN A 97 -3.40 20.81 1.05
N LEU A 98 -2.24 21.47 1.13
CA LEU A 98 -1.05 21.17 0.36
C LEU A 98 -0.62 19.69 0.57
N LEU A 99 -0.55 19.23 1.82
CA LEU A 99 -0.15 17.87 2.16
C LEU A 99 -1.17 16.80 1.72
N ASN A 100 -2.46 17.15 1.64
CA ASN A 100 -3.52 16.22 1.23
C ASN A 100 -3.76 16.19 -0.28
N LYS A 101 -3.62 17.31 -1.00
CA LYS A 101 -4.10 17.44 -2.38
C LYS A 101 -3.03 17.81 -3.40
N GLU A 102 -1.89 18.34 -2.97
CA GLU A 102 -0.88 18.91 -3.86
C GLU A 102 0.51 18.30 -3.65
N SER A 103 0.57 17.21 -2.88
CA SER A 103 1.78 16.44 -2.57
C SER A 103 1.76 15.08 -3.28
N GLY A 104 2.34 14.08 -2.69
CA GLY A 104 2.35 12.73 -3.24
C GLY A 104 3.12 12.62 -4.55
N VAL A 105 2.76 11.62 -5.36
CA VAL A 105 3.38 11.46 -6.70
C VAL A 105 3.04 12.61 -7.63
N TYR A 106 1.89 13.25 -7.45
CA TYR A 106 1.52 14.49 -8.15
C TYR A 106 2.50 15.61 -7.84
N GLY A 107 2.76 15.88 -6.57
CA GLY A 107 3.70 16.93 -6.15
C GLY A 107 5.15 16.64 -6.56
N LEU A 108 5.56 15.37 -6.56
CA LEU A 108 6.90 14.96 -6.99
C LEU A 108 7.09 15.09 -8.52
N SER A 109 6.10 14.65 -9.29
CA SER A 109 6.18 14.67 -10.75
C SER A 109 5.84 16.03 -11.35
N GLY A 110 4.90 16.75 -10.74
CA GLY A 110 4.30 17.96 -11.31
C GLY A 110 3.40 17.67 -12.52
N ILE A 111 3.00 16.41 -12.75
CA ILE A 111 2.25 15.99 -13.94
C ILE A 111 0.86 15.49 -13.56
N SER A 112 0.78 14.37 -12.82
CA SER A 112 -0.46 13.67 -12.55
C SER A 112 -0.37 12.86 -11.25
N SER A 113 -1.51 12.56 -10.66
CA SER A 113 -1.65 11.54 -9.60
C SER A 113 -1.97 10.15 -10.15
N ASP A 114 -2.23 10.03 -11.45
CA ASP A 114 -2.49 8.77 -12.13
C ASP A 114 -1.19 8.11 -12.58
N PHE A 115 -0.93 6.90 -12.10
CA PHE A 115 0.28 6.17 -12.44
C PHE A 115 0.40 5.84 -13.93
N ARG A 116 -0.70 5.75 -14.69
CA ARG A 116 -0.66 5.53 -16.14
C ARG A 116 -0.02 6.72 -16.86
N ASP A 117 -0.35 7.94 -16.41
CA ASP A 117 0.26 9.16 -16.95
C ASP A 117 1.74 9.24 -16.60
N LEU A 118 2.10 8.83 -15.35
CA LEU A 118 3.49 8.81 -14.90
C LEU A 118 4.32 7.78 -15.67
N GLU A 119 3.78 6.59 -15.95
CA GLU A 119 4.43 5.56 -16.74
C GLU A 119 4.70 6.04 -18.17
N ASN A 120 3.70 6.64 -18.82
CA ASN A 120 3.86 7.20 -20.16
C ASN A 120 4.92 8.30 -20.19
N ALA A 121 4.85 9.24 -19.26
CA ALA A 121 5.82 10.33 -19.17
C ALA A 121 7.25 9.83 -18.88
N ALA A 122 7.41 8.84 -18.00
CA ALA A 122 8.71 8.22 -17.72
C ALA A 122 9.27 7.48 -18.94
N ALA A 123 8.43 6.77 -19.70
CA ALA A 123 8.82 6.10 -20.95
C ALA A 123 9.27 7.10 -22.02
N GLU A 124 8.76 8.34 -21.99
CA GLU A 124 9.19 9.46 -22.82
C GLU A 124 10.45 10.18 -22.28
N GLY A 125 11.03 9.70 -21.18
CA GLY A 125 12.25 10.24 -20.58
C GLY A 125 12.04 11.33 -19.54
N ASN A 126 10.84 11.48 -18.98
CA ASN A 126 10.59 12.44 -17.91
C ASN A 126 11.14 11.91 -16.57
N GLU A 127 12.27 12.48 -16.13
CA GLU A 127 12.96 12.07 -14.89
C GLU A 127 12.13 12.29 -13.62
N LYS A 128 11.26 13.31 -13.57
CA LYS A 128 10.42 13.56 -12.40
C LYS A 128 9.29 12.52 -12.28
N ALA A 129 8.75 12.09 -13.41
CA ALA A 129 7.77 11.01 -13.42
C ALA A 129 8.39 9.69 -12.97
N GLN A 130 9.62 9.39 -13.42
CA GLN A 130 10.37 8.22 -12.94
C GLN A 130 10.66 8.33 -11.45
N LEU A 131 11.19 9.46 -10.98
CA LEU A 131 11.46 9.70 -9.56
C LEU A 131 10.21 9.49 -8.67
N ALA A 132 9.05 9.98 -9.11
CA ALA A 132 7.81 9.83 -8.37
C ALA A 132 7.42 8.35 -8.19
N GLN A 133 7.59 7.54 -9.23
CA GLN A 133 7.38 6.09 -9.18
C GLN A 133 8.39 5.39 -8.28
N ASP A 134 9.67 5.77 -8.38
CA ASP A 134 10.74 5.20 -7.55
C ASP A 134 10.51 5.48 -6.07
N VAL A 135 10.16 6.72 -5.71
CA VAL A 135 9.83 7.10 -4.33
C VAL A 135 8.64 6.31 -3.82
N PHE A 136 7.59 6.16 -4.62
CA PHE A 136 6.42 5.37 -4.23
C PHE A 136 6.78 3.91 -3.93
N GLY A 137 7.42 3.22 -4.88
CA GLY A 137 7.79 1.80 -4.72
C GLY A 137 8.77 1.57 -3.57
N TYR A 138 9.76 2.46 -3.42
CA TYR A 138 10.69 2.43 -2.29
C TYR A 138 9.98 2.55 -0.93
N ARG A 139 9.01 3.48 -0.80
CA ARG A 139 8.23 3.65 0.42
C ARG A 139 7.37 2.44 0.74
N VAL A 140 6.76 1.81 -0.28
CA VAL A 140 6.01 0.55 -0.11
C VAL A 140 6.94 -0.56 0.41
N ALA A 141 8.10 -0.73 -0.21
CA ALA A 141 9.09 -1.74 0.23
C ALA A 141 9.55 -1.52 1.68
N LYS A 142 9.78 -0.28 2.09
CA LYS A 142 10.13 0.05 3.48
C LYS A 142 9.04 -0.35 4.47
N TYR A 143 7.77 -0.09 4.16
CA TYR A 143 6.64 -0.50 5.01
C TYR A 143 6.50 -2.02 5.08
N ILE A 144 6.72 -2.74 3.98
CA ILE A 144 6.76 -4.22 3.98
C ILE A 144 7.86 -4.71 4.92
N GLY A 145 9.07 -4.13 4.84
CA GLY A 145 10.17 -4.46 5.74
C GLY A 145 9.86 -4.19 7.22
N ALA A 146 9.28 -3.02 7.52
CA ALA A 146 8.88 -2.65 8.87
C ALA A 146 7.83 -3.63 9.44
N TYR A 147 6.84 -4.01 8.65
CA TYR A 147 5.78 -4.92 9.07
C TYR A 147 6.23 -6.38 9.13
N THR A 148 7.19 -6.77 8.31
CA THR A 148 7.89 -8.05 8.49
C THR A 148 8.58 -8.11 9.84
N ALA A 149 9.26 -7.04 10.25
CA ALA A 149 9.87 -6.95 11.57
C ALA A 149 8.82 -6.96 12.70
N ALA A 150 7.72 -6.21 12.56
CA ALA A 150 6.64 -6.15 13.56
C ALA A 150 5.99 -7.52 13.81
N MET A 151 5.86 -8.35 12.78
CA MET A 151 5.30 -9.70 12.89
C MET A 151 6.35 -10.78 13.18
N ASN A 152 7.64 -10.44 13.17
CA ASN A 152 8.76 -11.39 13.21
C ASN A 152 8.68 -12.42 12.08
N GLY A 153 8.62 -11.93 10.84
CA GLY A 153 8.51 -12.72 9.61
C GLY A 153 7.26 -12.42 8.81
N VAL A 154 7.17 -13.00 7.62
CA VAL A 154 6.05 -12.86 6.68
C VAL A 154 5.93 -14.13 5.84
N ASP A 155 4.70 -14.61 5.64
CA ASP A 155 4.41 -15.78 4.80
C ASP A 155 3.97 -15.34 3.40
N ALA A 156 3.20 -14.25 3.31
CA ALA A 156 2.70 -13.72 2.05
C ALA A 156 2.62 -12.20 2.02
N ILE A 157 2.90 -11.65 0.83
CA ILE A 157 2.69 -10.25 0.46
C ILE A 157 1.62 -10.21 -0.63
N VAL A 158 0.56 -9.44 -0.40
CA VAL A 158 -0.61 -9.42 -1.28
C VAL A 158 -0.84 -8.02 -1.83
N PHE A 159 -0.87 -7.91 -3.14
CA PHE A 159 -1.17 -6.66 -3.85
C PHE A 159 -2.64 -6.60 -4.23
N THR A 160 -3.27 -5.43 -4.03
CA THR A 160 -4.68 -5.19 -4.32
C THR A 160 -4.93 -3.72 -4.66
N ALA A 161 -6.14 -3.40 -5.05
CA ALA A 161 -6.57 -2.10 -5.58
C ALA A 161 -5.91 -1.73 -6.92
N GLY A 162 -6.36 -0.61 -7.49
CA GLY A 162 -6.11 -0.29 -8.89
C GLY A 162 -4.66 -0.44 -9.36
N LEU A 163 -3.69 0.13 -8.65
CA LEU A 163 -2.27 0.01 -8.98
C LEU A 163 -1.73 -1.38 -8.62
N GLY A 164 -2.06 -1.89 -7.43
CA GLY A 164 -1.59 -3.19 -6.96
C GLY A 164 -2.05 -4.35 -7.86
N GLU A 165 -3.27 -4.28 -8.38
CA GLU A 165 -3.86 -5.29 -9.25
C GLU A 165 -3.37 -5.21 -10.70
N ASN A 166 -3.12 -4.00 -11.22
CA ASN A 166 -2.98 -3.79 -12.66
C ASN A 166 -1.57 -3.42 -13.12
N ASN A 167 -0.65 -3.10 -12.20
CA ASN A 167 0.71 -2.66 -12.53
C ASN A 167 1.75 -3.71 -12.14
N ASN A 168 2.09 -4.57 -13.08
CA ASN A 168 3.09 -5.61 -12.90
C ASN A 168 4.52 -5.05 -12.72
N ILE A 169 4.84 -3.94 -13.38
CA ILE A 169 6.16 -3.29 -13.29
C ILE A 169 6.38 -2.77 -11.86
N MET A 170 5.37 -2.09 -11.29
CA MET A 170 5.45 -1.59 -9.92
C MET A 170 5.54 -2.73 -8.89
N ARG A 171 4.80 -3.83 -9.08
CA ARG A 171 4.92 -5.00 -8.21
C ARG A 171 6.33 -5.60 -8.25
N GLU A 172 6.91 -5.76 -9.44
CA GLU A 172 8.28 -6.24 -9.63
C GLU A 172 9.30 -5.28 -9.00
N TYR A 173 9.14 -3.98 -9.22
CA TYR A 173 10.01 -2.95 -8.64
C TYR A 173 9.99 -2.98 -7.10
N ILE A 174 8.81 -3.04 -6.48
CA ILE A 174 8.68 -3.17 -5.03
C ILE A 174 9.37 -4.45 -4.53
N CYS A 175 9.10 -5.58 -5.19
CA CYS A 175 9.66 -6.87 -4.81
C CYS A 175 11.17 -6.97 -5.00
N SER A 176 11.77 -6.16 -5.89
CA SER A 176 13.22 -6.12 -6.09
C SER A 176 14.00 -5.72 -4.81
N TYR A 177 13.38 -4.98 -3.91
CA TYR A 177 13.94 -4.64 -2.59
C TYR A 177 13.84 -5.76 -1.55
N LEU A 178 13.06 -6.81 -1.83
CA LEU A 178 12.68 -7.82 -0.84
C LEU A 178 13.44 -9.15 -0.99
N GLY A 179 14.51 -9.16 -1.77
CA GLY A 179 15.36 -10.35 -1.98
C GLY A 179 15.92 -10.93 -0.68
N TYR A 180 16.18 -10.10 0.33
CA TYR A 180 16.63 -10.54 1.66
C TYR A 180 15.58 -11.38 2.42
N LEU A 181 14.31 -11.28 2.06
CA LEU A 181 13.22 -12.13 2.56
C LEU A 181 13.08 -13.44 1.76
N GLY A 182 13.86 -13.59 0.69
CA GLY A 182 13.73 -14.71 -0.24
C GLY A 182 12.52 -14.57 -1.17
N VAL A 183 12.08 -13.33 -1.44
CA VAL A 183 11.07 -13.03 -2.46
C VAL A 183 11.69 -13.15 -3.85
N SER A 184 11.01 -13.86 -4.73
CA SER A 184 11.35 -13.97 -6.16
C SER A 184 10.07 -13.91 -6.99
N ILE A 185 10.00 -12.97 -7.94
CA ILE A 185 8.85 -12.77 -8.84
C ILE A 185 9.02 -13.61 -10.10
N ASP A 186 7.97 -14.30 -10.49
CA ASP A 186 7.83 -14.90 -11.82
C ASP A 186 7.25 -13.85 -12.78
N GLN A 187 8.06 -13.38 -13.71
CA GLN A 187 7.67 -12.32 -14.64
C GLN A 187 6.46 -12.69 -15.52
N LYS A 188 6.36 -13.97 -15.90
CA LYS A 188 5.25 -14.46 -16.72
C LYS A 188 3.96 -14.49 -15.90
N GLU A 189 4.03 -15.04 -14.68
CA GLU A 189 2.87 -15.10 -13.79
C GLU A 189 2.48 -13.70 -13.28
N ASN A 190 3.43 -12.77 -13.16
CA ASN A 190 3.18 -11.39 -12.76
C ASN A 190 2.52 -10.53 -13.87
N ALA A 191 2.55 -10.96 -15.12
CA ALA A 191 1.97 -10.22 -16.26
C ALA A 191 0.43 -10.34 -16.33
N ILE A 192 -0.24 -10.17 -15.16
CA ILE A 192 -1.71 -10.26 -15.02
C ILE A 192 -2.30 -8.91 -14.59
N ARG A 193 -3.61 -8.78 -14.76
CA ARG A 193 -4.40 -7.65 -14.29
C ARG A 193 -5.69 -8.14 -13.67
N SER A 194 -6.02 -7.63 -12.47
CA SER A 194 -7.27 -7.91 -11.72
C SER A 194 -7.67 -9.39 -11.69
N GLU A 195 -6.70 -10.26 -11.41
CA GLU A 195 -6.89 -11.71 -11.33
C GLU A 195 -6.29 -12.23 -10.01
N GLU A 196 -6.99 -13.16 -9.35
CA GLU A 196 -6.44 -13.87 -8.17
C GLU A 196 -5.34 -14.82 -8.63
N LYS A 197 -4.09 -14.50 -8.28
CA LYS A 197 -2.94 -15.31 -8.71
C LYS A 197 -1.72 -15.15 -7.84
N VAL A 198 -1.00 -16.25 -7.62
CA VAL A 198 0.36 -16.23 -7.09
C VAL A 198 1.29 -15.80 -8.22
N VAL A 199 2.07 -14.74 -7.97
CA VAL A 199 2.99 -14.13 -8.96
C VAL A 199 4.46 -14.29 -8.57
N SER A 200 4.73 -14.97 -7.46
CA SER A 200 6.09 -15.38 -7.09
C SER A 200 6.43 -16.73 -7.67
N THR A 201 7.75 -16.99 -7.84
CA THR A 201 8.25 -18.30 -8.25
C THR A 201 7.92 -19.40 -7.24
N ALA A 202 7.96 -20.65 -7.67
CA ALA A 202 7.64 -21.79 -6.81
C ALA A 202 8.59 -21.90 -5.59
N ASP A 203 9.88 -21.56 -5.78
CA ASP A 203 10.93 -21.59 -4.77
C ASP A 203 11.01 -20.31 -3.92
N SER A 204 10.19 -19.29 -4.20
CA SER A 204 10.09 -18.09 -3.38
C SER A 204 9.68 -18.46 -1.95
N LYS A 205 10.48 -18.02 -0.96
CA LYS A 205 10.23 -18.31 0.47
C LYS A 205 8.99 -17.59 0.97
N VAL A 206 8.81 -16.34 0.56
CA VAL A 206 7.62 -15.54 0.83
C VAL A 206 6.78 -15.54 -0.43
N LYS A 207 5.51 -15.92 -0.33
CA LYS A 207 4.62 -15.90 -1.47
C LYS A 207 4.18 -14.47 -1.79
N VAL A 208 4.17 -14.14 -3.07
CA VAL A 208 3.62 -12.86 -3.56
C VAL A 208 2.43 -13.18 -4.43
N MET A 209 1.31 -12.48 -4.20
CA MET A 209 0.11 -12.71 -4.97
C MET A 209 -0.67 -11.43 -5.22
N VAL A 210 -1.54 -11.47 -6.20
CA VAL A 210 -2.57 -10.48 -6.47
C VAL A 210 -3.91 -11.05 -6.02
N VAL A 211 -4.67 -10.26 -5.28
CA VAL A 211 -6.06 -10.56 -4.92
C VAL A 211 -6.88 -9.29 -5.16
N PRO A 212 -7.73 -9.25 -6.18
CA PRO A 212 -8.64 -8.14 -6.39
C PRO A 212 -9.54 -7.92 -5.18
N THR A 213 -9.62 -6.67 -4.72
CA THR A 213 -10.52 -6.33 -3.62
C THR A 213 -11.98 -6.36 -4.09
N ASN A 214 -12.86 -6.83 -3.20
CA ASN A 214 -14.30 -6.82 -3.44
C ASN A 214 -15.02 -6.36 -2.16
N GLU A 215 -15.01 -5.04 -1.96
CA GLU A 215 -15.58 -4.43 -0.76
C GLU A 215 -17.10 -4.58 -0.71
N GLU A 216 -17.78 -4.57 -1.85
CA GLU A 216 -19.24 -4.78 -1.93
C GLU A 216 -19.62 -6.18 -1.44
N LEU A 217 -18.89 -7.21 -1.89
CA LEU A 217 -19.10 -8.58 -1.44
C LEU A 217 -18.78 -8.73 0.06
N ALA A 218 -17.73 -8.07 0.54
CA ALA A 218 -17.37 -8.10 1.95
C ALA A 218 -18.48 -7.49 2.82
N ILE A 219 -19.00 -6.32 2.44
CA ILE A 219 -20.11 -5.65 3.11
C ILE A 219 -21.37 -6.53 3.06
N ALA A 220 -21.71 -7.11 1.91
CA ALA A 220 -22.87 -7.99 1.78
C ALA A 220 -22.78 -9.20 2.71
N ARG A 221 -21.60 -9.85 2.78
CA ARG A 221 -21.37 -10.99 3.68
C ARG A 221 -21.49 -10.61 5.16
N GLU A 222 -20.93 -9.48 5.57
CA GLU A 222 -21.05 -9.00 6.95
C GLU A 222 -22.50 -8.61 7.28
N THR A 223 -23.22 -8.00 6.35
CA THR A 223 -24.64 -7.68 6.52
C THR A 223 -25.45 -8.95 6.75
N VAL A 224 -25.27 -9.99 5.93
CA VAL A 224 -25.99 -11.27 6.11
C VAL A 224 -25.69 -11.91 7.45
N LYS A 225 -24.46 -11.87 7.94
CA LYS A 225 -24.12 -12.41 9.28
C LYS A 225 -24.80 -11.66 10.42
N LEU A 226 -25.10 -10.36 10.24
CA LEU A 226 -25.72 -9.54 11.30
C LEU A 226 -27.24 -9.63 11.32
N ILE A 227 -27.88 -9.86 10.18
CA ILE A 227 -29.35 -9.91 10.08
C ILE A 227 -29.93 -11.35 10.01
N GLY A 228 -29.06 -12.37 9.89
CA GLY A 228 -29.43 -13.77 9.79
C GLY A 228 -29.78 -14.21 8.39
#